data_c11d08d5814f290e5815719ecfc05d22
#
_entry.id   c11d08d5814f290e5815719ecfc05d22
#
_cell.length_a   1.000
_cell.length_b   1.000
_cell.length_c   1.000
_cell.angle_alpha   90.00
_cell.angle_beta   90.00
_cell.angle_gamma   90.00
#
_symmetry.space_group_name_H-M   'P 1'
#
loop_
_entity.id
_entity.type
_entity.pdbx_description
1 polymer ?
#
loop_
_entity_poly.entity_id
_entity_poly.type
_entity_poly.pdbx_seq_one_letter_code
_entity_poly.pdbx_strand_id
1 'polypeptide(L)'
;MHDRRHHRPCVALASALLVAVLLPAPARADDEPLLQRTPAELRLGFERIKLPNDEHMGLVGLTYLLEPAYGWQIGPSVFGAATGQRGGFFVPGIETDWNTRLWGPLGLQIGAFVGGGGGGNAPVGSGLMLRPQATLWWDFKGYHVGLSASHVKFPDGQISSSQFGLTISSDTEFTYTGLGPRGESSTRGSGAEGLGFDRVLVVGGVYSPRDGSVGVSGAALKRRIGYAGARADRFFAPWGYVGIEAAGAASGGVAGYAEWLATLGFEVPAAGNTFTLGGRVAAGLAGGGDIPTGGGFFTKIAADAGLRLSRNLSLNLEGGVARAPRGGYTARFVSASLRWDLQGNPFTPAGEAVRQEWTGGIETYRNAARRSGPARSLQNVVFKLNRYIVGDTLYLTGQAHSAYQGGAGAFSVGLLGAGVRWPLGNRFHVGAELLAGAAGGGGVATGGGAITQPMAYAGVAITPTLSAQIGAGRVRTIRGDGGLDSTVVDLTLNFSFGVANR
;
A
#
# COMPACT_ATOMS: atom_id res chain seq x y z
N MET A 1 34.41 13.91 -24.01
CA MET A 1 33.27 14.03 -24.96
C MET A 1 32.02 13.52 -24.24
N HIS A 2 31.15 14.41 -23.83
CA HIS A 2 29.98 14.14 -22.99
C HIS A 2 28.79 13.74 -23.86
N ASP A 3 28.33 12.52 -23.71
CA ASP A 3 27.03 12.07 -24.26
C ASP A 3 25.93 12.32 -23.22
N ARG A 4 25.21 13.44 -23.38
CA ARG A 4 23.99 13.77 -22.63
C ARG A 4 22.81 13.14 -23.35
N ARG A 5 22.44 11.90 -23.03
CA ARG A 5 21.17 11.34 -23.51
C ARG A 5 20.00 11.80 -22.64
N HIS A 6 19.14 12.55 -23.27
CA HIS A 6 17.87 13.04 -22.74
C HIS A 6 16.86 11.89 -22.56
N HIS A 7 16.60 11.49 -21.30
CA HIS A 7 15.49 10.60 -20.96
C HIS A 7 14.44 11.39 -20.14
N ARG A 8 13.65 12.26 -20.79
CA ARG A 8 12.65 13.08 -20.10
C ARG A 8 11.18 12.96 -20.53
N PRO A 9 10.68 12.07 -21.41
CA PRO A 9 9.26 12.15 -21.74
C PRO A 9 8.33 11.16 -21.04
N CYS A 10 8.78 9.99 -20.56
CA CYS A 10 7.84 8.94 -20.13
C CYS A 10 7.11 9.18 -18.80
N VAL A 11 7.73 9.88 -17.84
CA VAL A 11 7.10 10.09 -16.51
C VAL A 11 6.07 11.23 -16.55
N ALA A 12 6.29 12.25 -17.38
CA ALA A 12 5.31 13.31 -17.58
C ALA A 12 4.05 12.82 -18.30
N LEU A 13 4.17 11.80 -19.17
CA LEU A 13 3.01 11.16 -19.82
C LEU A 13 2.19 10.33 -18.84
N ALA A 14 2.81 9.58 -17.93
CA ALA A 14 2.09 8.77 -16.94
C ALA A 14 1.32 9.65 -15.94
N SER A 15 1.90 10.78 -15.54
CA SER A 15 1.22 11.76 -14.67
C SER A 15 0.09 12.50 -15.41
N ALA A 16 0.25 12.77 -16.70
CA ALA A 16 -0.77 13.42 -17.53
C ALA A 16 -1.94 12.48 -17.87
N LEU A 17 -1.67 11.17 -18.06
CA LEU A 17 -2.72 10.17 -18.26
C LEU A 17 -3.55 9.96 -16.98
N LEU A 18 -2.95 10.03 -15.79
CA LEU A 18 -3.67 9.93 -14.53
C LEU A 18 -4.68 11.08 -14.35
N VAL A 19 -4.34 12.29 -14.82
CA VAL A 19 -5.22 13.46 -14.76
C VAL A 19 -6.41 13.33 -15.71
N ALA A 20 -6.20 12.75 -16.88
CA ALA A 20 -7.25 12.67 -17.91
C ALA A 20 -8.31 11.61 -17.61
N VAL A 21 -7.96 10.54 -16.87
CA VAL A 21 -8.87 9.41 -16.56
C VAL A 21 -9.69 9.65 -15.30
N LEU A 22 -9.21 10.50 -14.38
CA LEU A 22 -9.92 10.85 -13.14
C LEU A 22 -10.86 12.06 -13.28
N LEU A 23 -11.02 12.61 -14.47
CA LEU A 23 -12.01 13.64 -14.70
C LEU A 23 -13.39 12.98 -14.83
N PRO A 24 -14.26 12.99 -13.80
CA PRO A 24 -15.66 12.66 -14.00
C PRO A 24 -16.23 13.65 -15.02
N ALA A 25 -17.08 13.18 -15.93
CA ALA A 25 -17.86 14.07 -16.77
C ALA A 25 -18.53 15.14 -15.89
N PRO A 26 -18.65 16.40 -16.34
CA PRO A 26 -19.25 17.45 -15.54
C PRO A 26 -20.69 17.07 -15.18
N ALA A 27 -20.89 16.55 -13.98
CA ALA A 27 -22.21 16.30 -13.43
C ALA A 27 -22.87 17.68 -13.19
N ARG A 28 -24.10 17.82 -13.65
CA ARG A 28 -24.96 18.94 -13.30
C ARG A 28 -25.23 18.90 -11.79
N ALA A 29 -25.08 20.03 -11.13
CA ALA A 29 -25.03 20.17 -9.68
C ALA A 29 -26.36 19.89 -8.93
N ASP A 30 -27.43 19.46 -9.59
CA ASP A 30 -28.78 19.51 -9.00
C ASP A 30 -29.37 18.16 -8.58
N ASP A 31 -28.75 17.00 -8.89
CA ASP A 31 -29.29 15.66 -8.52
C ASP A 31 -28.20 14.60 -8.32
N GLU A 32 -27.09 14.87 -7.63
CA GLU A 32 -26.15 13.79 -7.29
C GLU A 32 -26.79 12.83 -6.29
N PRO A 33 -26.89 11.51 -6.60
CA PRO A 33 -27.37 10.55 -5.61
C PRO A 33 -26.43 10.57 -4.41
N LEU A 34 -26.99 10.61 -3.20
CA LEU A 34 -26.26 10.60 -1.92
C LEU A 34 -25.26 9.43 -1.82
N LEU A 35 -25.53 8.34 -2.51
CA LEU A 35 -24.67 7.16 -2.60
C LEU A 35 -24.26 6.91 -4.05
N GLN A 36 -22.97 7.04 -4.31
CA GLN A 36 -22.40 6.74 -5.62
C GLN A 36 -21.81 5.33 -5.63
N ARG A 37 -21.95 4.64 -6.75
CA ARG A 37 -21.42 3.30 -6.97
C ARG A 37 -20.61 3.30 -8.26
N THR A 38 -19.35 2.93 -8.14
CA THR A 38 -18.47 2.75 -9.28
C THR A 38 -18.16 1.25 -9.41
N PRO A 39 -18.40 0.63 -10.58
CA PRO A 39 -17.98 -0.75 -10.80
C PRO A 39 -16.49 -0.88 -10.52
N ALA A 40 -16.10 -1.99 -9.93
CA ALA A 40 -14.73 -2.27 -9.59
C ALA A 40 -14.40 -3.75 -9.78
N GLU A 41 -13.12 -4.05 -9.88
CA GLU A 41 -12.60 -5.42 -10.01
C GLU A 41 -11.50 -5.64 -8.97
N LEU A 42 -11.57 -6.74 -8.23
CA LEU A 42 -10.47 -7.23 -7.42
C LEU A 42 -9.84 -8.42 -8.15
N ARG A 43 -8.55 -8.30 -8.50
CA ARG A 43 -7.83 -9.31 -9.28
C ARG A 43 -6.58 -9.80 -8.57
N LEU A 44 -6.41 -11.12 -8.57
CA LEU A 44 -5.20 -11.84 -8.17
C LEU A 44 -4.59 -12.48 -9.41
N GLY A 45 -3.31 -12.18 -9.67
CA GLY A 45 -2.55 -12.75 -10.77
C GLY A 45 -1.36 -13.56 -10.29
N PHE A 46 -0.98 -14.57 -11.07
CA PHE A 46 0.26 -15.30 -10.89
C PHE A 46 0.94 -15.47 -12.24
N GLU A 47 2.23 -15.13 -12.29
CA GLU A 47 3.08 -15.31 -13.47
C GLU A 47 4.50 -15.71 -13.07
N ARG A 48 5.23 -16.36 -13.96
CA ARG A 48 6.62 -16.75 -13.75
C ARG A 48 7.51 -15.99 -14.70
N ILE A 49 8.30 -15.05 -14.18
CA ILE A 49 9.25 -14.27 -14.95
C ILE A 49 10.64 -14.92 -14.97
N LYS A 50 11.34 -14.70 -16.08
CA LYS A 50 12.74 -15.10 -16.23
C LYS A 50 13.64 -13.93 -15.83
N LEU A 51 14.63 -14.24 -15.01
CA LEU A 51 15.70 -13.34 -14.59
C LEU A 51 17.00 -13.67 -15.36
N PRO A 52 18.04 -12.83 -15.29
CA PRO A 52 19.36 -13.19 -15.80
C PRO A 52 19.86 -14.53 -15.24
N ASN A 53 20.74 -15.21 -16.00
CA ASN A 53 21.33 -16.52 -15.65
C ASN A 53 20.31 -17.66 -15.52
N ASP A 54 19.23 -17.62 -16.32
CA ASP A 54 18.14 -18.63 -16.32
C ASP A 54 17.43 -18.81 -14.96
N GLU A 55 17.59 -17.89 -14.04
CA GLU A 55 16.85 -17.88 -12.81
C GLU A 55 15.37 -17.54 -13.07
N HIS A 56 14.48 -18.09 -12.27
CA HIS A 56 13.04 -17.82 -12.36
C HIS A 56 12.49 -17.35 -11.05
N MET A 57 11.57 -16.37 -11.14
CA MET A 57 10.81 -15.84 -10.00
C MET A 57 9.32 -15.89 -10.32
N GLY A 58 8.54 -16.47 -9.41
CA GLY A 58 7.08 -16.40 -9.49
C GLY A 58 6.60 -15.12 -8.82
N LEU A 59 5.86 -14.31 -9.58
CA LEU A 59 5.20 -13.10 -9.10
C LEU A 59 3.74 -13.37 -8.80
N VAL A 60 3.27 -12.85 -7.69
CA VAL A 60 1.84 -12.68 -7.37
C VAL A 60 1.54 -11.20 -7.48
N GLY A 61 0.48 -10.87 -8.22
CA GLY A 61 -0.07 -9.52 -8.34
C GLY A 61 -1.43 -9.42 -7.64
N LEU A 62 -1.65 -8.37 -6.87
CA LEU A 62 -2.95 -7.98 -6.33
C LEU A 62 -3.29 -6.61 -6.87
N THR A 63 -4.44 -6.52 -7.55
CA THR A 63 -4.89 -5.30 -8.23
C THR A 63 -6.33 -5.00 -7.83
N TYR A 64 -6.63 -3.73 -7.55
CA TYR A 64 -7.98 -3.22 -7.33
C TYR A 64 -8.26 -2.11 -8.32
N LEU A 65 -9.13 -2.35 -9.27
CA LEU A 65 -9.44 -1.44 -10.38
C LEU A 65 -10.84 -0.84 -10.20
N LEU A 66 -10.96 0.45 -10.37
CA LEU A 66 -12.22 1.18 -10.52
C LEU A 66 -12.49 1.37 -12.00
N GLU A 67 -13.76 1.32 -12.41
CA GLU A 67 -14.20 1.59 -13.77
C GLU A 67 -14.92 2.96 -13.83
N PRO A 68 -14.19 4.07 -13.93
CA PRO A 68 -14.76 5.42 -13.96
C PRO A 68 -15.50 5.72 -15.29
N ALA A 69 -15.20 4.99 -16.34
CA ALA A 69 -15.85 5.08 -17.64
C ALA A 69 -15.97 3.69 -18.26
N TYR A 70 -17.00 3.46 -19.04
CA TYR A 70 -17.30 2.16 -19.62
C TYR A 70 -16.09 1.49 -20.28
N GLY A 71 -15.73 0.32 -19.75
CA GLY A 71 -14.61 -0.48 -20.21
C GLY A 71 -13.22 0.02 -19.76
N TRP A 72 -13.09 1.25 -19.27
CA TRP A 72 -11.82 1.78 -18.75
C TRP A 72 -11.70 1.57 -17.26
N GLN A 73 -10.65 0.88 -16.88
CA GLN A 73 -10.34 0.53 -15.50
C GLN A 73 -9.01 1.14 -15.10
N ILE A 74 -8.92 1.62 -13.86
CA ILE A 74 -7.68 2.16 -13.27
C ILE A 74 -7.65 1.92 -11.77
N GLY A 75 -6.47 1.62 -11.23
CA GLY A 75 -6.33 1.52 -9.80
C GLY A 75 -4.97 1.04 -9.31
N PRO A 76 -4.81 0.92 -7.99
CA PRO A 76 -3.59 0.44 -7.38
C PRO A 76 -3.36 -1.04 -7.65
N SER A 77 -2.09 -1.38 -7.88
CA SER A 77 -1.63 -2.75 -8.06
C SER A 77 -0.30 -2.94 -7.35
N VAL A 78 -0.06 -4.13 -6.81
CA VAL A 78 1.21 -4.51 -6.20
C VAL A 78 1.62 -5.89 -6.68
N PHE A 79 2.87 -6.03 -7.09
CA PHE A 79 3.50 -7.29 -7.44
C PHE A 79 4.55 -7.68 -6.41
N GLY A 80 4.57 -8.95 -6.00
CA GLY A 80 5.55 -9.46 -5.06
C GLY A 80 6.02 -10.87 -5.42
N ALA A 81 7.27 -11.20 -5.03
CA ALA A 81 7.81 -12.54 -5.21
C ALA A 81 7.15 -13.52 -4.25
N ALA A 82 6.64 -14.64 -4.78
CA ALA A 82 6.05 -15.73 -4.03
C ALA A 82 6.84 -17.05 -4.15
N THR A 83 7.61 -17.22 -5.23
CA THR A 83 8.45 -18.40 -5.47
C THR A 83 9.81 -18.00 -6.04
N GLY A 84 10.77 -18.92 -6.02
CA GLY A 84 12.16 -18.66 -6.38
C GLY A 84 13.00 -18.30 -5.15
N GLN A 85 13.96 -17.38 -5.29
CA GLN A 85 14.92 -16.98 -4.25
C GLN A 85 14.90 -15.47 -3.95
N ARG A 86 13.90 -14.74 -4.48
CA ARG A 86 13.83 -13.28 -4.44
C ARG A 86 12.81 -12.74 -3.44
N GLY A 87 12.64 -13.42 -2.31
CA GLY A 87 11.76 -12.95 -1.23
C GLY A 87 12.09 -11.52 -0.80
N GLY A 88 11.04 -10.70 -0.60
CA GLY A 88 11.18 -9.26 -0.36
C GLY A 88 11.23 -8.41 -1.64
N PHE A 89 10.99 -9.00 -2.80
CA PHE A 89 10.72 -8.24 -4.02
C PHE A 89 9.25 -7.75 -3.98
N PHE A 90 9.07 -6.42 -4.00
CA PHE A 90 7.77 -5.76 -4.05
C PHE A 90 7.81 -4.56 -4.97
N VAL A 91 6.79 -4.42 -5.80
CA VAL A 91 6.63 -3.30 -6.72
C VAL A 91 5.18 -2.81 -6.66
N PRO A 92 4.87 -1.80 -5.84
CA PRO A 92 3.59 -1.08 -5.91
C PRO A 92 3.55 -0.15 -7.12
N GLY A 93 2.35 0.08 -7.64
CA GLY A 93 2.15 0.95 -8.80
C GLY A 93 0.68 1.15 -9.12
N ILE A 94 0.45 1.63 -10.32
CA ILE A 94 -0.87 1.85 -10.90
C ILE A 94 -0.99 0.98 -12.13
N GLU A 95 -2.15 0.40 -12.29
CA GLU A 95 -2.55 -0.36 -13.47
C GLU A 95 -3.74 0.32 -14.12
N THR A 96 -3.74 0.37 -15.45
CA THR A 96 -4.87 0.83 -16.24
C THR A 96 -5.14 -0.15 -17.34
N ASP A 97 -6.39 -0.53 -17.48
CA ASP A 97 -6.83 -1.54 -18.41
C ASP A 97 -8.06 -1.05 -19.20
N TRP A 98 -8.19 -1.53 -20.41
CA TRP A 98 -9.43 -1.50 -21.17
C TRP A 98 -10.01 -2.89 -21.22
N ASN A 99 -11.25 -3.05 -20.74
CA ASN A 99 -11.95 -4.30 -20.59
C ASN A 99 -13.18 -4.34 -21.52
N THR A 100 -13.35 -5.42 -22.25
CA THR A 100 -14.50 -5.61 -23.13
C THR A 100 -14.92 -7.06 -23.21
N ARG A 101 -16.22 -7.29 -23.34
CA ARG A 101 -16.76 -8.62 -23.62
C ARG A 101 -16.70 -8.90 -25.12
N LEU A 102 -16.10 -10.02 -25.50
CA LEU A 102 -15.96 -10.40 -26.89
C LEU A 102 -17.19 -11.20 -27.40
N TRP A 103 -17.49 -12.29 -26.71
CA TRP A 103 -18.57 -13.18 -27.11
C TRP A 103 -19.00 -14.08 -25.94
N GLY A 104 -20.31 -14.09 -25.62
CA GLY A 104 -20.85 -14.87 -24.50
C GLY A 104 -20.14 -14.56 -23.19
N PRO A 105 -19.59 -15.57 -22.48
CA PRO A 105 -18.82 -15.36 -21.23
C PRO A 105 -17.35 -14.97 -21.47
N LEU A 106 -16.88 -14.94 -22.71
CA LEU A 106 -15.49 -14.63 -23.05
C LEU A 106 -15.28 -13.12 -23.15
N GLY A 107 -14.26 -12.60 -22.49
CA GLY A 107 -13.83 -11.21 -22.57
C GLY A 107 -12.33 -11.04 -22.79
N LEU A 108 -11.95 -9.82 -23.11
CA LEU A 108 -10.58 -9.38 -23.34
C LEU A 108 -10.30 -8.14 -22.52
N GLN A 109 -9.18 -8.14 -21.84
CA GLN A 109 -8.64 -6.99 -21.10
C GLN A 109 -7.23 -6.70 -21.63
N ILE A 110 -6.96 -5.43 -21.97
CA ILE A 110 -5.66 -4.97 -22.47
C ILE A 110 -5.26 -3.76 -21.63
N GLY A 111 -4.05 -3.77 -21.11
CA GLY A 111 -3.61 -2.69 -20.28
C GLY A 111 -2.13 -2.68 -19.96
N ALA A 112 -1.76 -1.85 -19.01
CA ALA A 112 -0.39 -1.72 -18.56
C ALA A 112 -0.30 -1.32 -17.08
N PHE A 113 0.69 -1.88 -16.42
CA PHE A 113 1.13 -1.48 -15.09
C PHE A 113 2.38 -0.64 -15.18
N VAL A 114 2.45 0.41 -14.33
CA VAL A 114 3.64 1.22 -14.09
C VAL A 114 3.82 1.36 -12.59
N GLY A 115 5.01 1.00 -12.09
CA GLY A 115 5.28 1.07 -10.66
C GLY A 115 6.75 1.24 -10.34
N GLY A 116 7.04 1.40 -9.06
CA GLY A 116 8.40 1.53 -8.55
C GLY A 116 8.67 0.49 -7.47
N GLY A 117 9.86 -0.09 -7.45
CA GLY A 117 10.20 -1.05 -6.42
C GLY A 117 11.27 -2.06 -6.82
N GLY A 118 11.32 -3.13 -6.04
CA GLY A 118 12.28 -4.22 -6.19
C GLY A 118 12.51 -4.95 -4.88
N GLY A 119 13.67 -5.53 -4.71
CA GLY A 119 14.04 -6.26 -3.50
C GLY A 119 14.59 -7.65 -3.80
N GLY A 120 14.89 -8.42 -2.75
CA GLY A 120 15.43 -9.77 -2.89
C GLY A 120 16.71 -9.85 -3.73
N ASN A 121 17.50 -8.76 -3.80
CA ASN A 121 18.67 -8.63 -4.68
C ASN A 121 18.35 -8.85 -6.17
N ALA A 122 17.12 -8.63 -6.61
CA ALA A 122 16.76 -8.68 -8.02
C ALA A 122 17.42 -7.51 -8.77
N PRO A 123 17.91 -7.71 -10.00
CA PRO A 123 18.64 -6.69 -10.77
C PRO A 123 17.67 -5.69 -11.43
N VAL A 124 16.99 -4.89 -10.62
CA VAL A 124 15.94 -3.93 -11.00
C VAL A 124 16.45 -2.53 -11.34
N GLY A 125 17.76 -2.27 -11.18
CA GLY A 125 18.33 -0.94 -11.39
C GLY A 125 17.72 0.12 -10.47
N SER A 126 17.10 1.13 -11.06
CA SER A 126 16.42 2.20 -10.32
C SER A 126 15.04 1.82 -9.79
N GLY A 127 14.48 0.68 -10.23
CA GLY A 127 13.21 0.13 -9.72
C GLY A 127 11.98 0.42 -10.56
N LEU A 128 12.06 1.22 -11.62
CA LEU A 128 10.92 1.43 -12.52
C LEU A 128 10.54 0.11 -13.22
N MET A 129 9.33 -0.37 -12.99
CA MET A 129 8.75 -1.52 -13.66
C MET A 129 7.66 -1.10 -14.62
N LEU A 130 7.76 -1.55 -15.85
CA LEU A 130 6.75 -1.44 -16.90
C LEU A 130 6.24 -2.84 -17.21
N ARG A 131 4.91 -3.01 -17.26
CA ARG A 131 4.30 -4.31 -17.54
C ARG A 131 3.03 -4.15 -18.41
N PRO A 132 3.18 -4.04 -19.75
CA PRO A 132 2.04 -4.23 -20.66
C PRO A 132 1.51 -5.66 -20.55
N GLN A 133 0.17 -5.80 -20.71
CA GLN A 133 -0.51 -7.07 -20.61
C GLN A 133 -1.73 -7.15 -21.52
N ALA A 134 -2.10 -8.39 -21.86
CA ALA A 134 -3.39 -8.73 -22.44
C ALA A 134 -3.90 -10.00 -21.75
N THR A 135 -5.16 -10.03 -21.35
CA THR A 135 -5.77 -11.14 -20.63
C THR A 135 -7.07 -11.54 -21.34
N LEU A 136 -7.17 -12.82 -21.72
CA LEU A 136 -8.44 -13.44 -22.09
C LEU A 136 -9.05 -14.04 -20.83
N TRP A 137 -10.27 -13.66 -20.51
CA TRP A 137 -10.96 -14.12 -19.32
C TRP A 137 -12.32 -14.73 -19.64
N TRP A 138 -12.73 -15.66 -18.77
CA TRP A 138 -14.03 -16.34 -18.82
C TRP A 138 -14.84 -15.98 -17.59
N ASP A 139 -16.08 -15.54 -17.79
CA ASP A 139 -17.01 -15.12 -16.74
C ASP A 139 -17.77 -16.32 -16.15
N PHE A 140 -17.69 -16.47 -14.84
CA PHE A 140 -18.45 -17.41 -14.02
C PHE A 140 -19.40 -16.66 -13.08
N LYS A 141 -20.29 -15.83 -13.65
CA LYS A 141 -21.27 -15.03 -12.87
C LYS A 141 -20.62 -14.03 -11.90
N GLY A 142 -19.73 -13.19 -12.41
CA GLY A 142 -19.04 -12.15 -11.65
C GLY A 142 -17.71 -12.60 -11.02
N TYR A 143 -17.33 -13.86 -11.25
CA TYR A 143 -15.95 -14.33 -11.04
C TYR A 143 -15.31 -14.63 -12.38
N HIS A 144 -14.09 -14.19 -12.58
CA HIS A 144 -13.40 -14.41 -13.85
C HIS A 144 -12.14 -15.22 -13.63
N VAL A 145 -11.88 -16.14 -14.56
CA VAL A 145 -10.60 -16.85 -14.66
C VAL A 145 -10.00 -16.49 -16.00
N GLY A 146 -8.78 -15.99 -16.00
CA GLY A 146 -8.11 -15.49 -17.19
C GLY A 146 -6.73 -16.08 -17.42
N LEU A 147 -6.35 -16.12 -18.69
CA LEU A 147 -4.99 -16.38 -19.16
C LEU A 147 -4.41 -15.05 -19.64
N SER A 148 -3.36 -14.59 -18.99
CA SER A 148 -2.67 -13.33 -19.33
C SER A 148 -1.38 -13.60 -20.10
N ALA A 149 -1.08 -12.75 -21.09
CA ALA A 149 0.23 -12.59 -21.69
C ALA A 149 0.78 -11.23 -21.26
N SER A 150 1.98 -11.18 -20.73
CA SER A 150 2.59 -9.95 -20.22
C SER A 150 4.06 -9.85 -20.56
N HIS A 151 4.59 -8.62 -20.50
CA HIS A 151 6.02 -8.36 -20.62
C HIS A 151 6.49 -7.47 -19.47
N VAL A 152 7.30 -8.02 -18.57
CA VAL A 152 7.89 -7.28 -17.44
C VAL A 152 9.24 -6.72 -17.87
N LYS A 153 9.42 -5.41 -17.74
CA LYS A 153 10.66 -4.71 -18.06
C LYS A 153 11.04 -3.71 -16.97
N PHE A 154 12.30 -3.78 -16.58
CA PHE A 154 12.98 -2.76 -15.78
C PHE A 154 13.97 -2.01 -16.67
N PRO A 155 13.67 -0.79 -17.15
CA PRO A 155 14.48 -0.08 -18.16
C PRO A 155 15.94 0.12 -17.76
N ASP A 156 16.20 0.43 -16.48
CA ASP A 156 17.56 0.64 -15.95
C ASP A 156 18.12 -0.63 -15.27
N GLY A 157 17.37 -1.74 -15.30
CA GLY A 157 17.75 -3.03 -14.74
C GLY A 157 18.09 -4.05 -15.83
N GLN A 158 18.24 -5.30 -15.41
CA GLN A 158 18.57 -6.42 -16.32
C GLN A 158 17.37 -7.34 -16.54
N ILE A 159 16.18 -7.00 -16.01
CA ILE A 159 14.99 -7.84 -16.15
C ILE A 159 14.21 -7.38 -17.38
N SER A 160 14.03 -8.32 -18.32
CA SER A 160 13.16 -8.18 -19.48
C SER A 160 12.61 -9.57 -19.81
N SER A 161 11.35 -9.81 -19.51
CA SER A 161 10.75 -11.15 -19.57
C SER A 161 9.34 -11.08 -20.16
N SER A 162 9.06 -11.95 -21.13
CA SER A 162 7.71 -12.20 -21.65
C SER A 162 7.21 -13.53 -21.14
N GLN A 163 6.01 -13.58 -20.65
CA GLN A 163 5.44 -14.77 -20.01
C GLN A 163 3.93 -14.84 -20.15
N PHE A 164 3.41 -16.03 -19.88
CA PHE A 164 1.99 -16.25 -19.61
C PHE A 164 1.76 -16.32 -18.10
N GLY A 165 0.56 -15.91 -17.68
CA GLY A 165 0.11 -15.93 -16.31
C GLY A 165 -1.34 -16.35 -16.21
N LEU A 166 -1.75 -16.67 -14.99
CA LEU A 166 -3.15 -16.97 -14.64
C LEU A 166 -3.69 -15.81 -13.79
N THR A 167 -4.94 -15.44 -14.03
CA THR A 167 -5.65 -14.44 -13.23
C THR A 167 -6.96 -15.01 -12.70
N ILE A 168 -7.29 -14.62 -11.48
CA ILE A 168 -8.63 -14.83 -10.91
C ILE A 168 -9.09 -13.47 -10.45
N SER A 169 -10.29 -13.07 -10.87
CA SER A 169 -10.86 -11.81 -10.43
C SER A 169 -12.33 -11.93 -10.05
N SER A 170 -12.81 -10.93 -9.36
CA SER A 170 -14.20 -10.80 -8.96
C SER A 170 -14.67 -9.40 -9.21
N ASP A 171 -15.84 -9.28 -9.83
CA ASP A 171 -16.58 -8.02 -9.90
C ASP A 171 -16.97 -7.58 -8.49
N THR A 172 -16.82 -6.31 -8.23
CA THR A 172 -17.20 -5.67 -6.99
C THR A 172 -17.68 -4.24 -7.26
N GLU A 173 -18.13 -3.56 -6.26
CA GLU A 173 -18.53 -2.16 -6.35
C GLU A 173 -17.76 -1.33 -5.34
N PHE A 174 -17.23 -0.21 -5.78
CA PHE A 174 -16.73 0.83 -4.90
C PHE A 174 -17.87 1.79 -4.60
N THR A 175 -18.34 1.77 -3.36
CA THR A 175 -19.47 2.56 -2.91
C THR A 175 -18.96 3.70 -2.01
N TYR A 176 -19.40 4.93 -2.27
CA TYR A 176 -19.02 6.10 -1.51
C TYR A 176 -20.11 7.16 -1.54
N THR A 177 -20.05 8.13 -0.66
CA THR A 177 -20.95 9.30 -0.66
C THR A 177 -20.24 10.51 -1.22
N GLY A 178 -21.01 11.45 -1.78
CA GLY A 178 -20.50 12.78 -2.12
C GLY A 178 -20.03 13.54 -0.86
N LEU A 179 -19.19 14.54 -1.05
CA LEU A 179 -18.76 15.49 -0.02
C LEU A 179 -19.73 16.70 0.06
N GLY A 180 -21.05 16.44 0.00
CA GLY A 180 -22.09 17.46 0.02
C GLY A 180 -22.15 18.30 1.32
N PRO A 181 -23.02 19.32 1.39
CA PRO A 181 -23.16 20.18 2.56
C PRO A 181 -23.45 19.36 3.81
N ARG A 182 -22.87 19.77 4.93
CA ARG A 182 -23.14 19.16 6.25
C ARG A 182 -24.64 19.17 6.53
N GLY A 183 -25.23 18.00 6.75
CA GLY A 183 -26.64 17.83 7.09
C GLY A 183 -27.45 16.91 6.20
N GLU A 184 -26.94 16.48 5.06
CA GLU A 184 -27.56 15.45 4.24
C GLU A 184 -27.07 14.07 4.67
N SER A 185 -27.83 13.42 5.55
CA SER A 185 -27.48 12.11 6.07
C SER A 185 -27.78 11.00 5.05
N SER A 186 -26.77 10.29 4.60
CA SER A 186 -26.94 9.06 3.82
C SER A 186 -27.29 7.89 4.76
N THR A 187 -28.52 7.85 5.27
CA THR A 187 -28.95 6.82 6.22
C THR A 187 -29.28 5.45 5.57
N ARG A 188 -29.01 5.26 4.28
CA ARG A 188 -29.40 4.06 3.55
C ARG A 188 -28.27 3.48 2.70
N GLY A 189 -27.27 2.90 3.34
CA GLY A 189 -26.27 2.06 2.68
C GLY A 189 -26.12 0.75 3.43
N SER A 190 -26.68 -0.34 2.92
CA SER A 190 -26.47 -1.70 3.43
C SER A 190 -25.21 -2.32 2.85
N GLY A 191 -24.09 -1.64 2.87
CA GLY A 191 -22.82 -2.15 2.33
C GLY A 191 -21.66 -1.45 2.97
N ALA A 192 -20.49 -2.05 2.94
CA ALA A 192 -19.26 -1.39 3.34
C ALA A 192 -18.90 -0.33 2.29
N GLU A 193 -18.77 0.91 2.71
CA GLU A 193 -18.36 2.02 1.86
C GLU A 193 -16.83 2.16 1.84
N GLY A 194 -16.29 2.78 0.79
CA GLY A 194 -14.87 2.89 0.55
C GLY A 194 -14.23 1.51 0.34
N LEU A 195 -13.09 1.24 0.98
CA LEU A 195 -12.45 -0.08 0.97
C LEU A 195 -13.15 -1.09 1.88
N GLY A 196 -14.18 -0.66 2.61
CA GLY A 196 -15.01 -1.53 3.44
C GLY A 196 -14.35 -2.06 4.70
N PHE A 197 -13.26 -1.48 5.16
CA PHE A 197 -12.67 -1.84 6.44
C PHE A 197 -13.47 -1.25 7.60
N ASP A 198 -13.64 -2.06 8.64
CA ASP A 198 -14.34 -1.68 9.86
C ASP A 198 -13.41 -1.12 10.91
N ARG A 199 -12.12 -1.50 10.88
CA ARG A 199 -11.11 -1.02 11.81
C ARG A 199 -9.71 -0.96 11.22
N VAL A 200 -8.86 -0.12 11.80
CA VAL A 200 -7.42 -0.05 11.52
C VAL A 200 -6.63 -0.19 12.82
N LEU A 201 -5.44 -0.80 12.71
CA LEU A 201 -4.52 -0.98 13.82
C LEU A 201 -3.15 -0.43 13.43
N VAL A 202 -2.55 0.36 14.31
CA VAL A 202 -1.13 0.69 14.26
C VAL A 202 -0.40 -0.33 15.11
N VAL A 203 0.53 -1.06 14.51
CA VAL A 203 1.18 -2.23 15.10
C VAL A 203 2.65 -1.95 15.32
N GLY A 204 3.15 -2.28 16.51
CA GLY A 204 4.58 -2.34 16.82
C GLY A 204 4.92 -3.65 17.51
N GLY A 205 5.99 -4.32 17.09
CA GLY A 205 6.32 -5.62 17.65
C GLY A 205 7.79 -5.99 17.53
N VAL A 206 8.10 -7.15 18.06
CA VAL A 206 9.45 -7.72 18.06
C VAL A 206 9.38 -9.17 17.64
N TYR A 207 10.15 -9.52 16.62
CA TYR A 207 10.50 -10.90 16.29
C TYR A 207 11.69 -11.36 17.12
N SER A 208 11.60 -12.57 17.63
CA SER A 208 12.69 -13.31 18.27
C SER A 208 12.98 -14.53 17.40
N PRO A 209 13.94 -14.44 16.44
CA PRO A 209 14.34 -15.57 15.62
C PRO A 209 14.80 -16.73 16.48
N ARG A 210 14.67 -17.96 15.95
CA ARG A 210 15.19 -19.16 16.61
C ARG A 210 16.70 -19.02 16.79
N ASP A 211 17.24 -19.54 17.91
CA ASP A 211 18.68 -19.54 18.15
C ASP A 211 19.44 -20.20 16.99
N GLY A 212 20.55 -19.59 16.59
CA GLY A 212 21.36 -20.03 15.46
C GLY A 212 20.82 -19.60 14.09
N SER A 213 19.74 -18.82 14.02
CA SER A 213 19.25 -18.29 12.73
C SER A 213 20.28 -17.38 12.06
N VAL A 214 20.55 -17.63 10.78
CA VAL A 214 21.43 -16.85 9.94
C VAL A 214 20.66 -16.13 8.83
N GLY A 215 21.13 -14.99 8.43
CA GLY A 215 20.61 -14.23 7.30
C GLY A 215 20.98 -14.83 5.94
N VAL A 216 20.47 -14.24 4.86
CA VAL A 216 20.83 -14.59 3.48
C VAL A 216 22.33 -14.40 3.23
N SER A 217 22.95 -13.42 3.88
CA SER A 217 24.40 -13.16 3.84
C SER A 217 25.24 -14.20 4.60
N GLY A 218 24.62 -15.11 5.36
CA GLY A 218 25.30 -16.03 6.27
C GLY A 218 25.65 -15.43 7.63
N ALA A 219 25.40 -14.14 7.85
CA ALA A 219 25.61 -13.50 9.15
C ALA A 219 24.51 -13.92 10.15
N ALA A 220 24.86 -14.02 11.43
CA ALA A 220 23.89 -14.34 12.47
C ALA A 220 22.86 -13.23 12.62
N LEU A 221 21.59 -13.59 12.63
CA LEU A 221 20.50 -12.66 12.88
C LEU A 221 20.51 -12.22 14.36
N LYS A 222 20.15 -10.96 14.61
CA LYS A 222 20.01 -10.47 15.98
C LYS A 222 18.85 -11.17 16.67
N ARG A 223 18.99 -11.40 17.97
CA ARG A 223 17.96 -12.06 18.81
C ARG A 223 16.63 -11.31 18.87
N ARG A 224 16.64 -10.00 18.58
CA ARG A 224 15.45 -9.15 18.56
C ARG A 224 15.46 -8.27 17.32
N ILE A 225 14.38 -8.35 16.57
CA ILE A 225 14.12 -7.56 15.36
C ILE A 225 12.82 -6.81 15.58
N GLY A 226 12.90 -5.50 15.76
CA GLY A 226 11.72 -4.64 15.91
C GLY A 226 11.09 -4.36 14.55
N TYR A 227 9.77 -4.39 14.50
CA TYR A 227 8.99 -4.03 13.31
C TYR A 227 7.86 -3.07 13.67
N ALA A 228 7.41 -2.29 12.69
CA ALA A 228 6.25 -1.41 12.79
C ALA A 228 5.44 -1.50 11.51
N GLY A 229 4.13 -1.32 11.63
CA GLY A 229 3.22 -1.40 10.49
C GLY A 229 1.78 -1.08 10.83
N ALA A 230 0.90 -1.46 9.92
CA ALA A 230 -0.53 -1.30 10.05
C ALA A 230 -1.27 -2.56 9.64
N ARG A 231 -2.47 -2.74 10.21
CA ARG A 231 -3.43 -3.74 9.81
C ARG A 231 -4.80 -3.08 9.62
N ALA A 232 -5.56 -3.53 8.63
CA ALA A 232 -6.93 -3.13 8.41
C ALA A 232 -7.79 -4.38 8.33
N ASP A 233 -8.88 -4.42 9.11
CA ASP A 233 -9.76 -5.58 9.22
C ASP A 233 -11.18 -5.22 8.81
N ARG A 234 -11.86 -6.20 8.21
CA ARG A 234 -13.29 -6.18 7.87
C ARG A 234 -13.98 -7.37 8.52
N PHE A 235 -15.05 -7.12 9.25
CA PHE A 235 -15.87 -8.16 9.85
C PHE A 235 -16.85 -8.74 8.81
N PHE A 236 -16.86 -10.07 8.70
CA PHE A 236 -17.89 -10.80 7.97
C PHE A 236 -18.93 -11.42 8.91
N ALA A 237 -18.61 -11.48 10.19
CA ALA A 237 -19.48 -11.91 11.28
C ALA A 237 -19.13 -11.13 12.56
N PRO A 238 -20.00 -11.05 13.59
CA PRO A 238 -19.68 -10.35 14.83
C PRO A 238 -18.41 -10.84 15.55
N TRP A 239 -17.99 -12.05 15.26
CA TRP A 239 -16.84 -12.72 15.86
C TRP A 239 -15.69 -12.97 14.87
N GLY A 240 -15.91 -12.81 13.55
CA GLY A 240 -14.95 -13.20 12.52
C GLY A 240 -14.58 -12.05 11.60
N TYR A 241 -13.30 -11.94 11.26
CA TYR A 241 -12.81 -10.90 10.38
C TYR A 241 -11.77 -11.41 9.38
N VAL A 242 -11.70 -10.73 8.24
CA VAL A 242 -10.60 -10.82 7.28
C VAL A 242 -9.88 -9.48 7.26
N GLY A 243 -8.62 -9.46 6.86
CA GLY A 243 -7.88 -8.21 6.80
C GLY A 243 -6.60 -8.27 5.98
N ILE A 244 -5.91 -7.16 5.96
CA ILE A 244 -4.58 -7.00 5.37
C ILE A 244 -3.63 -6.39 6.39
N GLU A 245 -2.40 -6.85 6.41
CA GLU A 245 -1.33 -6.33 7.27
C GLU A 245 -0.12 -5.97 6.41
N ALA A 246 0.48 -4.82 6.68
CA ALA A 246 1.74 -4.40 6.10
C ALA A 246 2.67 -3.92 7.20
N ALA A 247 3.90 -4.42 7.24
CA ALA A 247 4.88 -4.00 8.23
C ALA A 247 6.31 -4.03 7.67
N GLY A 248 7.21 -3.28 8.28
CA GLY A 248 8.61 -3.23 7.93
C GLY A 248 9.52 -3.19 9.16
N ALA A 249 10.78 -3.57 8.98
CA ALA A 249 11.75 -3.54 10.06
C ALA A 249 12.05 -2.10 10.51
N ALA A 250 11.94 -1.87 11.81
CA ALA A 250 12.26 -0.61 12.48
C ALA A 250 13.56 -0.68 13.30
N SER A 251 14.06 -1.90 13.56
CA SER A 251 15.33 -2.14 14.27
C SER A 251 15.82 -3.57 14.05
N GLY A 252 17.02 -3.89 14.56
CA GLY A 252 17.55 -5.25 14.50
C GLY A 252 18.55 -5.50 13.38
N GLY A 253 18.95 -4.48 12.62
CA GLY A 253 19.97 -4.58 11.56
C GLY A 253 19.46 -5.15 10.24
N VAL A 254 18.15 -5.30 10.10
CA VAL A 254 17.47 -5.88 8.93
C VAL A 254 16.62 -4.84 8.18
N ALA A 255 17.12 -3.59 8.13
CA ALA A 255 16.46 -2.51 7.39
C ALA A 255 16.23 -2.90 5.92
N GLY A 256 15.00 -2.72 5.44
CA GLY A 256 14.55 -3.19 4.13
C GLY A 256 13.78 -4.53 4.17
N TYR A 257 13.61 -5.13 5.36
CA TYR A 257 12.61 -6.17 5.52
C TYR A 257 11.21 -5.56 5.49
N ALA A 258 10.34 -6.17 4.69
CA ALA A 258 8.93 -5.83 4.62
C ALA A 258 8.07 -7.10 4.51
N GLU A 259 6.81 -6.99 4.97
CA GLU A 259 5.82 -8.05 4.85
C GLU A 259 4.45 -7.47 4.49
N TRP A 260 3.71 -8.22 3.67
CA TRP A 260 2.35 -7.94 3.22
C TRP A 260 1.54 -9.22 3.33
N LEU A 261 0.56 -9.24 4.25
CA LEU A 261 -0.15 -10.46 4.62
C LEU A 261 -1.66 -10.24 4.54
N ALA A 262 -2.37 -11.23 4.00
CA ALA A 262 -3.80 -11.38 4.23
C ALA A 262 -4.00 -12.07 5.59
N THR A 263 -5.02 -11.65 6.34
CA THR A 263 -5.32 -12.17 7.66
C THR A 263 -6.74 -12.71 7.72
N LEU A 264 -6.93 -13.78 8.48
CA LEU A 264 -8.21 -14.34 8.88
C LEU A 264 -8.18 -14.52 10.39
N GLY A 265 -9.14 -13.97 11.11
CA GLY A 265 -9.14 -14.02 12.56
C GLY A 265 -10.54 -14.10 13.15
N PHE A 266 -10.55 -14.35 14.43
CA PHE A 266 -11.74 -14.31 15.25
C PHE A 266 -11.46 -13.54 16.54
N GLU A 267 -12.49 -12.94 17.12
CA GLU A 267 -12.44 -12.33 18.44
C GLU A 267 -13.79 -12.53 19.16
N VAL A 268 -13.72 -12.72 20.46
CA VAL A 268 -14.89 -12.84 21.32
C VAL A 268 -14.78 -11.85 22.48
N PRO A 269 -15.87 -11.18 22.85
CA PRO A 269 -15.88 -10.29 23.99
C PRO A 269 -15.80 -11.09 25.30
N ALA A 270 -15.13 -10.51 26.30
CA ALA A 270 -14.99 -11.05 27.65
C ALA A 270 -15.20 -9.94 28.67
N ALA A 271 -15.59 -10.29 29.90
CA ALA A 271 -15.78 -9.38 31.02
C ALA A 271 -16.61 -8.12 30.67
N GLY A 272 -17.83 -8.34 30.20
CA GLY A 272 -18.76 -7.25 29.88
C GLY A 272 -18.32 -6.33 28.73
N ASN A 273 -17.65 -6.87 27.73
CA ASN A 273 -17.08 -6.15 26.57
C ASN A 273 -15.88 -5.23 26.90
N THR A 274 -15.32 -5.28 28.09
CA THR A 274 -14.10 -4.53 28.44
C THR A 274 -12.87 -5.15 27.79
N PHE A 275 -12.85 -6.49 27.72
CA PHE A 275 -11.78 -7.24 27.08
C PHE A 275 -12.29 -7.96 25.84
N THR A 276 -11.38 -8.27 24.93
CA THR A 276 -11.58 -9.20 23.81
C THR A 276 -10.48 -10.25 23.84
N LEU A 277 -10.81 -11.48 23.49
CA LEU A 277 -9.86 -12.56 23.29
C LEU A 277 -10.00 -13.06 21.88
N GLY A 278 -8.89 -13.30 21.21
CA GLY A 278 -8.91 -13.66 19.80
C GLY A 278 -7.75 -14.50 19.36
N GLY A 279 -7.79 -14.82 18.10
CA GLY A 279 -6.70 -15.48 17.42
C GLY A 279 -6.78 -15.27 15.93
N ARG A 280 -5.63 -15.34 15.26
CA ARG A 280 -5.58 -15.15 13.82
C ARG A 280 -4.51 -16.00 13.15
N VAL A 281 -4.75 -16.25 11.89
CA VAL A 281 -3.76 -16.74 10.94
C VAL A 281 -3.53 -15.68 9.89
N ALA A 282 -2.31 -15.58 9.39
CA ALA A 282 -1.98 -14.68 8.30
C ALA A 282 -1.04 -15.38 7.32
N ALA A 283 -1.19 -15.07 6.04
CA ALA A 283 -0.34 -15.61 4.99
C ALA A 283 -0.13 -14.54 3.90
N GLY A 284 1.03 -14.53 3.30
CA GLY A 284 1.36 -13.58 2.25
C GLY A 284 2.83 -13.60 1.88
N LEU A 285 3.37 -12.43 1.61
CA LEU A 285 4.71 -12.24 1.09
C LEU A 285 5.55 -11.42 2.07
N ALA A 286 6.79 -11.83 2.28
CA ALA A 286 7.75 -11.11 3.10
C ALA A 286 9.18 -11.32 2.62
N GLY A 287 10.08 -10.42 3.05
CA GLY A 287 11.51 -10.60 2.84
C GLY A 287 12.29 -9.29 2.76
N GLY A 288 13.51 -9.37 2.30
CA GLY A 288 14.47 -8.27 2.34
C GLY A 288 15.20 -8.17 3.68
N GLY A 289 16.05 -7.16 3.85
CA GLY A 289 16.76 -6.90 5.09
C GLY A 289 17.62 -8.06 5.62
N ASP A 290 18.06 -8.95 4.74
CA ASP A 290 18.82 -10.16 5.10
C ASP A 290 18.01 -11.29 5.76
N ILE A 291 16.68 -11.18 5.86
CA ILE A 291 15.83 -12.25 6.40
C ILE A 291 15.66 -13.37 5.37
N PRO A 292 15.98 -14.65 5.71
CA PRO A 292 15.93 -15.75 4.76
C PRO A 292 14.50 -16.25 4.56
N THR A 293 13.75 -15.59 3.68
CA THR A 293 12.36 -15.97 3.33
C THR A 293 12.26 -16.83 2.06
N GLY A 294 13.39 -17.12 1.39
CA GLY A 294 13.43 -17.87 0.14
C GLY A 294 12.65 -17.13 -0.95
N GLY A 295 11.57 -17.73 -1.44
CA GLY A 295 10.70 -17.12 -2.47
C GLY A 295 9.77 -16.03 -1.96
N GLY A 296 9.71 -15.78 -0.64
CA GLY A 296 8.91 -14.71 -0.05
C GLY A 296 7.65 -15.19 0.67
N PHE A 297 7.19 -16.43 0.49
CA PHE A 297 5.99 -16.89 1.19
C PHE A 297 6.18 -16.94 2.71
N PHE A 298 5.26 -16.29 3.43
CA PHE A 298 5.35 -16.06 4.87
C PHE A 298 4.01 -16.27 5.56
N THR A 299 4.05 -16.82 6.78
CA THR A 299 2.85 -17.10 7.56
C THR A 299 3.02 -16.67 9.01
N LYS A 300 1.91 -16.29 9.66
CA LYS A 300 1.81 -16.03 11.09
C LYS A 300 0.63 -16.79 11.68
N ILE A 301 0.78 -17.25 12.92
CA ILE A 301 -0.30 -17.77 13.76
C ILE A 301 -0.15 -17.09 15.11
N ALA A 302 -1.23 -16.53 15.63
CA ALA A 302 -1.20 -15.75 16.86
C ALA A 302 -2.49 -15.91 17.69
N ALA A 303 -2.33 -15.68 18.98
CA ALA A 303 -3.41 -15.37 19.91
C ALA A 303 -3.28 -13.93 20.37
N ASP A 304 -4.38 -13.28 20.66
CA ASP A 304 -4.42 -11.89 21.08
C ASP A 304 -5.44 -11.61 22.18
N ALA A 305 -5.16 -10.55 22.92
CA ALA A 305 -6.06 -9.99 23.92
C ALA A 305 -6.14 -8.47 23.74
N GLY A 306 -7.36 -7.94 23.72
CA GLY A 306 -7.66 -6.53 23.59
C GLY A 306 -8.26 -5.95 24.86
N LEU A 307 -7.91 -4.72 25.17
CA LEU A 307 -8.50 -3.88 26.23
C LEU A 307 -9.17 -2.68 25.57
N ARG A 308 -10.48 -2.54 25.76
CA ARG A 308 -11.25 -1.39 25.28
C ARG A 308 -10.96 -0.17 26.16
N LEU A 309 -10.42 0.89 25.55
CA LEU A 309 -10.11 2.17 26.20
C LEU A 309 -11.25 3.17 26.06
N SER A 310 -11.94 3.15 24.92
CA SER A 310 -13.13 3.95 24.62
C SER A 310 -14.06 3.22 23.66
N ARG A 311 -15.11 3.87 23.20
CA ARG A 311 -16.02 3.28 22.19
C ARG A 311 -15.31 2.85 20.92
N ASN A 312 -14.33 3.63 20.47
CA ASN A 312 -13.63 3.42 19.20
C ASN A 312 -12.15 3.05 19.34
N LEU A 313 -11.60 3.08 20.55
CA LEU A 313 -10.19 2.89 20.78
C LEU A 313 -9.93 1.70 21.69
N SER A 314 -9.05 0.80 21.29
CA SER A 314 -8.62 -0.36 22.08
C SER A 314 -7.12 -0.56 21.97
N LEU A 315 -6.51 -1.05 23.04
CA LEU A 315 -5.14 -1.55 23.05
C LEU A 315 -5.19 -3.07 22.87
N ASN A 316 -4.39 -3.60 21.94
CA ASN A 316 -4.32 -5.03 21.68
C ASN A 316 -2.90 -5.55 21.88
N LEU A 317 -2.76 -6.67 22.57
CA LEU A 317 -1.51 -7.42 22.72
C LEU A 317 -1.65 -8.75 22.00
N GLU A 318 -0.63 -9.10 21.23
CA GLU A 318 -0.62 -10.29 20.40
C GLU A 318 0.69 -11.06 20.57
N GLY A 319 0.62 -12.38 20.61
CA GLY A 319 1.79 -13.25 20.64
C GLY A 319 1.62 -14.46 19.75
N GLY A 320 2.70 -14.88 19.10
CA GLY A 320 2.59 -15.97 18.14
C GLY A 320 3.90 -16.43 17.52
N VAL A 321 3.76 -17.13 16.41
CA VAL A 321 4.87 -17.66 15.62
C VAL A 321 4.75 -17.22 14.18
N ALA A 322 5.88 -16.79 13.61
CA ALA A 322 6.04 -16.41 12.22
C ALA A 322 6.99 -17.39 11.53
N ARG A 323 6.68 -17.78 10.28
CA ARG A 323 7.48 -18.74 9.50
C ARG A 323 7.57 -18.38 8.03
N ALA A 324 8.77 -18.58 7.45
CA ALA A 324 9.01 -18.64 6.02
C ALA A 324 9.38 -20.09 5.64
N PRO A 325 8.42 -20.93 5.25
CA PRO A 325 8.66 -22.37 5.10
C PRO A 325 9.77 -22.73 4.09
N ARG A 326 9.91 -21.94 3.03
CA ARG A 326 10.91 -22.15 1.95
C ARG A 326 12.25 -21.48 2.24
N GLY A 327 12.31 -20.50 3.16
CA GLY A 327 13.52 -19.82 3.56
C GLY A 327 14.14 -20.30 4.85
N GLY A 328 13.44 -21.18 5.58
CA GLY A 328 13.92 -21.72 6.87
C GLY A 328 13.80 -20.73 8.04
N TYR A 329 13.30 -19.51 7.84
CA TYR A 329 13.08 -18.55 8.92
C TYR A 329 11.92 -18.95 9.81
N THR A 330 12.16 -18.97 11.11
CA THR A 330 11.13 -19.15 12.14
C THR A 330 11.44 -18.21 13.31
N ALA A 331 10.43 -17.48 13.76
CA ALA A 331 10.56 -16.57 14.90
C ALA A 331 9.29 -16.63 15.77
N ARG A 332 9.45 -16.49 17.08
CA ARG A 332 8.35 -16.05 17.95
C ARG A 332 8.19 -14.55 17.80
N PHE A 333 6.99 -14.04 18.02
CA PHE A 333 6.79 -12.61 18.05
C PHE A 333 5.82 -12.20 19.16
N VAL A 334 5.99 -10.97 19.60
CA VAL A 334 5.05 -10.25 20.46
C VAL A 334 4.84 -8.88 19.85
N SER A 335 3.61 -8.41 19.80
CA SER A 335 3.26 -7.09 19.32
C SER A 335 2.21 -6.42 20.21
N ALA A 336 2.26 -5.10 20.24
CA ALA A 336 1.20 -4.26 20.76
C ALA A 336 0.63 -3.44 19.60
N SER A 337 -0.68 -3.22 19.61
CA SER A 337 -1.33 -2.38 18.60
C SER A 337 -2.39 -1.49 19.22
N LEU A 338 -2.47 -0.28 18.69
CA LEU A 338 -3.57 0.64 18.95
C LEU A 338 -4.60 0.43 17.85
N ARG A 339 -5.78 -0.02 18.23
CA ARG A 339 -6.90 -0.33 17.35
C ARG A 339 -7.90 0.81 17.35
N TRP A 340 -8.27 1.28 16.18
CA TRP A 340 -9.30 2.27 15.95
C TRP A 340 -10.44 1.66 15.14
N ASP A 341 -11.65 1.61 15.73
CA ASP A 341 -12.85 1.21 15.03
C ASP A 341 -13.34 2.39 14.18
N LEU A 342 -13.45 2.18 12.87
CA LEU A 342 -13.75 3.23 11.90
C LEU A 342 -15.22 3.62 11.86
N GLN A 343 -16.08 2.76 12.38
CA GLN A 343 -17.50 3.02 12.54
C GLN A 343 -17.75 3.84 13.82
N GLY A 344 -18.73 4.75 13.77
CA GLY A 344 -19.10 5.55 14.94
C GLY A 344 -17.99 6.53 15.33
N ASN A 345 -17.42 7.27 14.37
CA ASN A 345 -16.50 8.37 14.67
C ASN A 345 -17.13 9.33 15.68
N PRO A 346 -16.56 9.52 16.90
CA PRO A 346 -17.18 10.33 17.95
C PRO A 346 -17.20 11.83 17.64
N PHE A 347 -16.45 12.28 16.64
CA PHE A 347 -16.33 13.69 16.23
C PHE A 347 -17.19 14.05 15.01
N THR A 348 -17.94 13.07 14.48
CA THR A 348 -18.83 13.25 13.34
C THR A 348 -20.20 12.68 13.75
N PRO A 349 -21.30 13.41 13.57
CA PRO A 349 -22.63 12.87 13.83
C PRO A 349 -22.92 11.59 13.05
N ALA A 350 -23.73 10.70 13.63
CA ALA A 350 -24.14 9.49 12.94
C ALA A 350 -24.96 9.85 11.68
N GLY A 351 -24.64 9.16 10.56
CA GLY A 351 -25.27 9.43 9.27
C GLY A 351 -24.58 10.53 8.44
N GLU A 352 -23.70 11.34 9.02
CA GLU A 352 -22.90 12.29 8.24
C GLU A 352 -21.71 11.60 7.56
N ALA A 353 -21.24 12.15 6.44
CA ALA A 353 -20.11 11.63 5.72
C ALA A 353 -18.77 12.00 6.39
N VAL A 354 -17.93 11.00 6.61
CA VAL A 354 -16.52 11.16 6.98
C VAL A 354 -15.71 11.21 5.71
N ARG A 355 -14.94 12.28 5.50
CA ARG A 355 -14.05 12.42 4.35
C ARG A 355 -12.94 11.40 4.36
N GLN A 356 -12.69 10.81 3.20
CA GLN A 356 -11.51 10.00 2.90
C GLN A 356 -10.82 10.54 1.65
N GLU A 357 -9.52 10.28 1.54
CA GLU A 357 -8.75 10.65 0.35
C GLU A 357 -7.82 9.50 -0.05
N TRP A 358 -7.82 9.19 -1.32
CA TRP A 358 -6.80 8.39 -1.96
C TRP A 358 -5.87 9.30 -2.73
N THR A 359 -4.59 9.13 -2.48
CA THR A 359 -3.57 10.00 -3.06
C THR A 359 -2.56 9.16 -3.82
N GLY A 360 -2.25 9.58 -5.02
CA GLY A 360 -1.16 9.05 -5.83
C GLY A 360 -0.24 10.16 -6.31
N GLY A 361 1.05 9.88 -6.41
CA GLY A 361 2.00 10.90 -6.87
C GLY A 361 3.45 10.47 -6.91
N ILE A 362 4.32 11.45 -6.96
CA ILE A 362 5.77 11.27 -6.97
C ILE A 362 6.41 12.12 -5.87
N GLU A 363 7.50 11.62 -5.33
CA GLU A 363 8.27 12.26 -4.29
C GLU A 363 9.76 12.18 -4.60
N THR A 364 10.51 13.20 -4.25
CA THR A 364 11.97 13.26 -4.41
C THR A 364 12.63 13.44 -3.05
N TYR A 365 13.52 12.52 -2.69
CA TYR A 365 14.49 12.69 -1.60
C TYR A 365 15.78 13.27 -2.18
N ARG A 366 16.13 14.49 -1.76
CA ARG A 366 17.33 15.17 -2.23
C ARG A 366 18.55 14.69 -1.44
N ASN A 367 19.61 14.29 -2.14
CA ASN A 367 20.87 13.87 -1.53
C ASN A 367 20.72 12.78 -0.44
N ALA A 368 19.94 11.73 -0.76
CA ALA A 368 19.74 10.62 0.15
C ALA A 368 21.06 9.88 0.40
N ALA A 369 21.42 9.71 1.68
CA ALA A 369 22.62 9.01 2.11
C ALA A 369 22.61 7.55 1.63
N ARG A 370 23.77 7.04 1.20
CA ARG A 370 23.96 5.66 0.73
C ARG A 370 24.84 4.89 1.70
N ARG A 371 24.61 3.57 1.79
CA ARG A 371 25.52 2.67 2.58
C ARG A 371 26.92 2.64 2.02
N SER A 372 27.06 2.84 0.70
CA SER A 372 28.33 2.92 0.00
C SER A 372 28.26 3.96 -1.12
N GLY A 373 29.33 4.76 -1.27
CA GLY A 373 29.42 5.82 -2.26
C GLY A 373 28.74 7.13 -1.86
N PRO A 374 28.69 8.12 -2.76
CA PRO A 374 28.17 9.45 -2.48
C PRO A 374 26.65 9.45 -2.34
N ALA A 375 26.13 10.40 -1.57
CA ALA A 375 24.68 10.66 -1.50
C ALA A 375 24.14 11.04 -2.90
N ARG A 376 22.93 10.53 -3.21
CA ARG A 376 22.26 10.78 -4.49
C ARG A 376 20.78 10.99 -4.27
N SER A 377 20.17 11.90 -5.04
CA SER A 377 18.73 12.05 -5.05
C SER A 377 18.07 10.77 -5.60
N LEU A 378 16.92 10.46 -5.05
CA LEU A 378 16.08 9.36 -5.52
C LEU A 378 14.63 9.84 -5.66
N GLN A 379 13.89 9.19 -6.53
CA GLN A 379 12.48 9.47 -6.77
C GLN A 379 11.65 8.25 -6.45
N ASN A 380 10.55 8.49 -5.74
CA ASN A 380 9.60 7.48 -5.30
C ASN A 380 8.23 7.70 -5.94
N VAL A 381 7.52 6.62 -6.26
CA VAL A 381 6.06 6.65 -6.34
C VAL A 381 5.50 6.70 -4.94
N VAL A 382 4.40 7.45 -4.76
CA VAL A 382 3.76 7.67 -3.46
C VAL A 382 2.30 7.28 -3.53
N PHE A 383 1.84 6.53 -2.53
CA PHE A 383 0.44 6.25 -2.27
C PHE A 383 0.11 6.66 -0.85
N LYS A 384 -1.02 7.40 -0.66
CA LYS A 384 -1.49 7.80 0.67
C LYS A 384 -2.98 7.45 0.78
N LEU A 385 -3.38 7.03 1.97
CA LEU A 385 -4.77 6.86 2.37
C LEU A 385 -5.02 7.76 3.57
N ASN A 386 -5.87 8.76 3.42
CA ASN A 386 -6.23 9.69 4.48
C ASN A 386 -7.66 9.43 4.93
N ARG A 387 -7.88 9.37 6.25
CA ARG A 387 -9.22 9.34 6.86
C ARG A 387 -9.35 10.48 7.83
N TYR A 388 -10.30 11.36 7.59
CA TYR A 388 -10.58 12.50 8.44
C TYR A 388 -11.28 12.04 9.73
N ILE A 389 -10.90 12.63 10.86
CA ILE A 389 -11.46 12.33 12.19
C ILE A 389 -12.23 13.51 12.75
N VAL A 390 -11.79 14.74 12.50
CA VAL A 390 -12.47 15.95 12.96
C VAL A 390 -12.80 16.83 11.75
N GLY A 391 -14.04 16.76 11.31
CA GLY A 391 -14.51 17.50 10.13
C GLY A 391 -13.59 17.26 8.94
N ASP A 392 -13.25 18.33 8.22
CA ASP A 392 -12.29 18.33 7.09
C ASP A 392 -10.89 18.82 7.50
N THR A 393 -10.57 18.80 8.80
CA THR A 393 -9.36 19.43 9.34
C THR A 393 -8.32 18.42 9.79
N LEU A 394 -8.65 17.50 10.69
CA LEU A 394 -7.70 16.54 11.26
C LEU A 394 -7.93 15.16 10.64
N TYR A 395 -6.86 14.53 10.17
CA TYR A 395 -6.92 13.20 9.56
C TYR A 395 -5.78 12.29 10.03
N LEU A 396 -6.02 10.99 9.96
CA LEU A 396 -5.00 9.95 10.02
C LEU A 396 -4.57 9.58 8.61
N THR A 397 -3.30 9.26 8.43
CA THR A 397 -2.73 8.88 7.14
C THR A 397 -1.87 7.63 7.24
N GLY A 398 -1.99 6.76 6.24
CA GLY A 398 -1.07 5.66 5.97
C GLY A 398 -0.46 5.86 4.60
N GLN A 399 0.88 5.75 4.48
CA GLN A 399 1.58 6.03 3.23
C GLN A 399 2.55 4.91 2.89
N ALA A 400 2.67 4.63 1.59
CA ALA A 400 3.66 3.70 1.03
C ALA A 400 4.39 4.37 -0.12
N HIS A 401 5.72 4.39 -0.04
CA HIS A 401 6.57 4.97 -1.08
C HIS A 401 7.55 3.91 -1.59
N SER A 402 7.89 3.95 -2.87
CA SER A 402 8.85 3.01 -3.44
C SER A 402 9.63 3.64 -4.58
N ALA A 403 10.95 3.40 -4.60
CA ALA A 403 11.84 4.04 -5.55
C ALA A 403 11.63 3.53 -6.98
N TYR A 404 11.61 4.46 -7.94
CA TYR A 404 11.59 4.17 -9.37
C TYR A 404 12.77 4.81 -10.13
N GLN A 405 13.48 5.76 -9.49
CA GLN A 405 14.64 6.43 -10.10
C GLN A 405 15.68 6.78 -9.04
N GLY A 406 16.95 6.87 -9.46
CA GLY A 406 18.08 7.27 -8.60
C GLY A 406 18.96 6.11 -8.15
N GLY A 407 18.86 4.91 -8.75
CA GLY A 407 19.71 3.76 -8.47
C GLY A 407 19.45 3.13 -7.10
N ALA A 408 18.20 3.15 -6.64
CA ALA A 408 17.79 2.60 -5.36
C ALA A 408 16.55 1.70 -5.47
N GLY A 409 16.45 0.91 -6.52
CA GLY A 409 15.23 0.21 -6.92
C GLY A 409 14.62 -0.77 -5.92
N ALA A 410 15.27 -1.08 -4.81
CA ALA A 410 14.71 -1.86 -3.72
C ALA A 410 14.38 -1.00 -2.49
N PHE A 411 14.46 0.32 -2.59
CA PHE A 411 14.13 1.22 -1.48
C PHE A 411 12.62 1.39 -1.38
N SER A 412 12.10 1.15 -0.19
CA SER A 412 10.68 1.32 0.13
C SER A 412 10.52 1.96 1.50
N VAL A 413 9.40 2.65 1.67
CA VAL A 413 9.02 3.38 2.88
C VAL A 413 7.57 3.07 3.20
N GLY A 414 7.28 2.78 4.47
CA GLY A 414 5.93 2.71 5.02
C GLY A 414 5.81 3.71 6.17
N LEU A 415 4.85 4.62 6.11
CA LEU A 415 4.63 5.66 7.11
C LEU A 415 3.20 5.64 7.62
N LEU A 416 3.06 5.96 8.89
CA LEU A 416 1.79 6.23 9.54
C LEU A 416 1.90 7.58 10.24
N GLY A 417 0.80 8.31 10.34
CA GLY A 417 0.80 9.58 11.01
C GLY A 417 -0.54 10.28 11.04
N ALA A 418 -0.48 11.54 11.40
CA ALA A 418 -1.63 12.43 11.39
C ALA A 418 -1.29 13.71 10.63
N GLY A 419 -2.30 14.30 10.06
CA GLY A 419 -2.20 15.56 9.35
C GLY A 419 -3.34 16.50 9.66
N VAL A 420 -3.08 17.78 9.38
CA VAL A 420 -4.07 18.84 9.49
C VAL A 420 -4.19 19.53 8.14
N ARG A 421 -5.43 19.89 7.80
CA ARG A 421 -5.76 20.60 6.56
C ARG A 421 -6.58 21.85 6.90
N TRP A 422 -6.19 22.99 6.36
CA TRP A 422 -6.92 24.26 6.47
C TRP A 422 -7.34 24.75 5.09
N PRO A 423 -8.63 24.92 4.81
CA PRO A 423 -9.09 25.52 3.57
C PRO A 423 -8.73 27.02 3.55
N LEU A 424 -8.27 27.50 2.41
CA LEU A 424 -8.03 28.89 2.10
C LEU A 424 -8.99 29.32 0.99
N GLY A 425 -10.22 29.70 1.39
CA GLY A 425 -11.32 29.94 0.45
C GLY A 425 -11.84 28.65 -0.18
N ASN A 426 -12.41 28.74 -1.38
CA ASN A 426 -13.13 27.63 -2.01
C ASN A 426 -12.24 26.67 -2.82
N ARG A 427 -11.03 27.09 -3.18
CA ARG A 427 -10.18 26.29 -4.08
C ARG A 427 -8.83 25.88 -3.47
N PHE A 428 -8.28 26.68 -2.58
CA PHE A 428 -6.96 26.44 -2.02
C PHE A 428 -7.03 25.82 -0.64
N HIS A 429 -6.03 25.07 -0.28
CA HIS A 429 -5.84 24.57 1.08
C HIS A 429 -4.35 24.42 1.38
N VAL A 430 -4.01 24.50 2.63
CA VAL A 430 -2.67 24.19 3.15
C VAL A 430 -2.78 23.17 4.26
N GLY A 431 -1.68 22.52 4.57
CA GLY A 431 -1.67 21.57 5.66
C GLY A 431 -0.28 21.12 6.05
N ALA A 432 -0.25 20.29 7.07
CA ALA A 432 0.97 19.66 7.57
C ALA A 432 0.70 18.22 8.01
N GLU A 433 1.70 17.38 7.89
CA GLU A 433 1.69 15.98 8.30
C GLU A 433 2.87 15.69 9.22
N LEU A 434 2.65 14.90 10.26
CA LEU A 434 3.70 14.33 11.09
C LEU A 434 3.65 12.82 10.93
N LEU A 435 4.73 12.27 10.34
CA LEU A 435 4.79 10.89 9.91
C LEU A 435 5.94 10.16 10.59
N ALA A 436 5.75 8.91 10.94
CA ALA A 436 6.76 8.00 11.41
C ALA A 436 6.53 6.59 10.83
N GLY A 437 7.61 5.82 10.68
CA GLY A 437 7.49 4.47 10.15
C GLY A 437 8.83 3.81 9.88
N ALA A 438 8.84 2.96 8.85
CA ALA A 438 10.00 2.17 8.49
C ALA A 438 10.41 2.39 7.04
N ALA A 439 11.72 2.42 6.78
CA ALA A 439 12.31 2.54 5.46
C ALA A 439 13.53 1.65 5.30
N GLY A 440 13.78 1.19 4.08
CA GLY A 440 15.01 0.46 3.80
C GLY A 440 15.11 -0.12 2.40
N GLY A 441 16.21 -0.77 2.11
CA GLY A 441 16.52 -1.35 0.81
C GLY A 441 17.31 -0.41 -0.11
N GLY A 442 17.57 -0.83 -1.34
CA GLY A 442 18.17 -0.04 -2.41
C GLY A 442 19.54 0.59 -2.09
N GLY A 443 20.26 0.10 -1.10
CA GLY A 443 21.55 0.68 -0.69
C GLY A 443 21.44 2.04 0.02
N VAL A 444 20.22 2.48 0.38
CA VAL A 444 20.00 3.71 1.15
C VAL A 444 20.38 3.49 2.62
N ALA A 445 21.06 4.46 3.23
CA ALA A 445 21.49 4.39 4.62
C ALA A 445 20.32 4.81 5.55
N THR A 446 19.57 3.83 6.05
CA THR A 446 18.41 4.05 6.92
C THR A 446 18.66 3.64 8.36
N GLY A 447 19.93 3.39 8.74
CA GLY A 447 20.27 2.95 10.10
C GLY A 447 19.50 1.68 10.46
N GLY A 448 18.67 1.74 11.50
CA GLY A 448 17.83 0.63 11.93
C GLY A 448 16.53 0.45 11.15
N GLY A 449 16.22 1.34 10.22
CA GLY A 449 14.99 1.36 9.43
C GLY A 449 13.93 2.34 9.94
N ALA A 450 13.92 2.72 11.20
CA ALA A 450 12.94 3.65 11.74
C ALA A 450 13.21 5.08 11.27
N ILE A 451 12.20 5.76 10.75
CA ILE A 451 12.27 7.12 10.20
C ILE A 451 11.12 8.00 10.68
N THR A 452 11.33 9.33 10.58
CA THR A 452 10.28 10.35 10.69
C THR A 452 10.29 11.22 9.42
N GLN A 453 9.12 11.72 9.04
CA GLN A 453 8.95 12.59 7.86
C GLN A 453 7.88 13.64 8.12
N PRO A 454 8.19 14.75 8.81
CA PRO A 454 7.32 15.92 8.84
C PRO A 454 7.23 16.56 7.45
N MET A 455 6.01 16.92 7.04
CA MET A 455 5.70 17.54 5.76
C MET A 455 4.80 18.75 5.95
N ALA A 456 4.94 19.76 5.08
CA ALA A 456 3.95 20.82 4.88
C ALA A 456 3.55 20.81 3.39
N TYR A 457 2.30 21.13 3.10
CA TYR A 457 1.80 21.11 1.74
C TYR A 457 0.83 22.24 1.44
N ALA A 458 0.71 22.57 0.16
CA ALA A 458 -0.32 23.44 -0.39
C ALA A 458 -1.01 22.72 -1.55
N GLY A 459 -2.31 22.91 -1.66
CA GLY A 459 -3.09 22.24 -2.70
C GLY A 459 -4.16 23.13 -3.31
N VAL A 460 -4.60 22.72 -4.49
CA VAL A 460 -5.66 23.37 -5.25
C VAL A 460 -6.71 22.33 -5.68
N ALA A 461 -7.98 22.64 -5.42
CA ALA A 461 -9.09 21.84 -5.91
C ALA A 461 -9.26 22.05 -7.42
N ILE A 462 -9.22 20.94 -8.17
CA ILE A 462 -9.48 20.90 -9.62
C ILE A 462 -10.98 20.69 -9.85
N THR A 463 -11.56 19.73 -9.11
CA THR A 463 -13.00 19.46 -9.04
C THR A 463 -13.40 19.33 -7.56
N PRO A 464 -14.68 19.17 -7.21
CA PRO A 464 -15.07 18.90 -5.83
C PRO A 464 -14.40 17.66 -5.20
N THR A 465 -14.08 16.65 -6.02
CA THR A 465 -13.51 15.39 -5.57
C THR A 465 -12.02 15.24 -5.89
N LEU A 466 -11.45 16.04 -6.79
CA LEU A 466 -10.06 15.95 -7.23
C LEU A 466 -9.27 17.20 -6.85
N SER A 467 -8.11 17.04 -6.23
CA SER A 467 -7.18 18.13 -5.94
C SER A 467 -5.74 17.74 -6.28
N ALA A 468 -4.93 18.75 -6.63
CA ALA A 468 -3.48 18.61 -6.76
C ALA A 468 -2.80 19.25 -5.56
N GLN A 469 -1.70 18.65 -5.10
CA GLN A 469 -0.90 19.15 -3.97
C GLN A 469 0.58 19.12 -4.30
N ILE A 470 1.29 20.11 -3.77
CA ILE A 470 2.74 20.13 -3.69
C ILE A 470 3.13 20.18 -2.21
N GLY A 471 4.03 19.30 -1.79
CA GLY A 471 4.51 19.22 -0.43
C GLY A 471 6.01 19.37 -0.35
N ALA A 472 6.48 19.82 0.81
CA ALA A 472 7.88 19.87 1.17
C ALA A 472 8.08 19.49 2.64
N GLY A 473 9.20 18.83 2.93
CA GLY A 473 9.50 18.38 4.27
C GLY A 473 10.90 17.82 4.40
N ARG A 474 11.08 17.02 5.44
CA ARG A 474 12.37 16.39 5.70
C ARG A 474 12.18 14.98 6.24
N VAL A 475 12.90 14.02 5.66
CA VAL A 475 12.95 12.65 6.16
C VAL A 475 14.24 12.45 6.95
N ARG A 476 14.12 11.81 8.12
CA ARG A 476 15.27 11.51 9.00
C ARG A 476 15.16 10.11 9.60
N THR A 477 16.31 9.43 9.71
CA THR A 477 16.41 8.23 10.55
C THR A 477 16.35 8.60 12.01
N ILE A 478 15.63 7.80 12.81
CA ILE A 478 15.48 8.03 14.26
C ILE A 478 16.73 7.58 15.01
N ARG A 479 17.43 6.55 14.49
CA ARG A 479 18.62 5.95 15.14
C ARG A 479 19.69 5.64 14.10
N GLY A 480 20.96 5.86 14.48
CA GLY A 480 22.15 5.56 13.69
C GLY A 480 22.80 6.79 13.09
N ASP A 481 24.12 6.90 13.26
CA ASP A 481 24.91 7.97 12.67
C ASP A 481 25.05 7.76 11.15
N GLY A 482 25.08 8.85 10.38
CA GLY A 482 25.22 8.81 8.92
C GLY A 482 24.00 8.27 8.17
N GLY A 483 22.83 8.20 8.82
CA GLY A 483 21.59 7.75 8.23
C GLY A 483 20.95 8.77 7.28
N LEU A 484 19.79 8.40 6.77
CA LEU A 484 18.99 9.24 5.89
C LEU A 484 18.62 10.55 6.59
N ASP A 485 19.00 11.67 5.99
CA ASP A 485 18.61 13.03 6.37
C ASP A 485 18.48 13.84 5.07
N SER A 486 17.29 13.90 4.51
CA SER A 486 17.05 14.44 3.19
C SER A 486 15.88 15.41 3.16
N THR A 487 16.00 16.46 2.36
CA THR A 487 14.86 17.29 2.00
C THR A 487 13.94 16.47 1.08
N VAL A 488 12.66 16.53 1.36
CA VAL A 488 11.59 15.87 0.61
C VAL A 488 10.77 16.90 -0.13
N VAL A 489 10.42 16.61 -1.38
CA VAL A 489 9.45 17.37 -2.17
C VAL A 489 8.54 16.37 -2.85
N ASP A 490 7.23 16.53 -2.73
CA ASP A 490 6.23 15.70 -3.42
C ASP A 490 5.30 16.50 -4.32
N LEU A 491 4.74 15.81 -5.31
CA LEU A 491 3.63 16.28 -6.14
C LEU A 491 2.61 15.16 -6.20
N THR A 492 1.40 15.44 -5.75
CA THR A 492 0.36 14.42 -5.58
C THR A 492 -0.99 14.87 -6.14
N LEU A 493 -1.80 13.89 -6.53
CA LEU A 493 -3.21 14.04 -6.86
C LEU A 493 -4.02 13.30 -5.82
N ASN A 494 -5.07 13.94 -5.33
CA ASN A 494 -5.92 13.38 -4.27
C ASN A 494 -7.35 13.24 -4.80
N PHE A 495 -7.89 12.06 -4.69
CA PHE A 495 -9.31 11.77 -4.90
C PHE A 495 -10.01 11.72 -3.53
N SER A 496 -10.94 12.66 -3.33
CA SER A 496 -11.70 12.83 -2.08
C SER A 496 -13.13 12.30 -2.23
N PHE A 497 -13.61 11.56 -1.23
CA PHE A 497 -14.95 11.01 -1.18
C PHE A 497 -15.42 10.88 0.27
N GLY A 498 -16.72 10.73 0.48
CA GLY A 498 -17.34 10.50 1.79
C GLY A 498 -17.58 9.02 2.06
N VAL A 499 -17.57 8.67 3.35
CA VAL A 499 -18.00 7.37 3.86
C VAL A 499 -18.93 7.65 5.05
N ALA A 500 -20.11 7.05 5.07
CA ALA A 500 -21.09 7.31 6.14
C ALA A 500 -20.53 6.90 7.50
N ASN A 501 -20.71 7.79 8.50
CA ASN A 501 -20.45 7.49 9.91
C ASN A 501 -21.64 6.71 10.47
N ARG A 502 -21.41 5.47 10.89
CA ARG A 502 -22.45 4.54 11.39
C ARG A 502 -22.43 4.44 12.91
#